data_b45cbcdfcb9c83e5a046e81cf4e24e40
#
_entry.id   b45cbcdfcb9c83e5a046e81cf4e24e40
#
_cell.length_a   1.000
_cell.length_b   1.000
_cell.length_c   1.000
_cell.angle_alpha   90.00
_cell.angle_beta   90.00
_cell.angle_gamma   90.00
#
_symmetry.space_group_name_H-M   'P 1'
#
loop_
_entity.id
_entity.type
_entity.pdbx_description
1 polymer ?
#
loop_
_entity_poly.entity_id
_entity_poly.type
_entity_poly.pdbx_seq_one_letter_code
_entity_poly.pdbx_strand_id
1 'polypeptide(L)'
;LNIDNFYDLPEALKTHPLYLDPQNKSKKILTYCTGGVKCETASSYLQKLGFQHVYQLKGGIINYGHQMKGVDFQGSCYVFDGRITAHVNEVNPVVISKCWFCNHDCDVAVNCRNSSCDRRMTSCQHCFQIHGGCCSMKCISQGKIRKRTPNYFISGAVNKTAVFA
;
A
#
# COMPACT_ATOMS: atom_id res chain seq x y z
N LEU A 1 -0.64 -11.19 -10.07
CA LEU A 1 0.81 -11.02 -9.99
C LEU A 1 1.20 -10.67 -8.57
N ASN A 2 2.11 -11.42 -7.98
CA ASN A 2 2.75 -11.07 -6.72
C ASN A 2 4.16 -10.58 -7.05
N ILE A 3 4.41 -9.29 -6.88
CA ILE A 3 5.70 -8.65 -7.16
C ILE A 3 6.07 -7.76 -5.97
N ASP A 4 7.32 -7.79 -5.56
CA ASP A 4 7.81 -6.98 -4.45
C ASP A 4 8.04 -5.53 -4.87
N ASN A 5 8.47 -5.32 -6.12
CA ASN A 5 8.75 -4.00 -6.66
C ASN A 5 8.05 -3.78 -8.00
N PHE A 6 7.65 -2.55 -8.25
CA PHE A 6 7.02 -2.20 -9.52
C PHE A 6 7.96 -2.40 -10.73
N TYR A 7 9.26 -2.32 -10.54
CA TYR A 7 10.27 -2.58 -11.57
C TYR A 7 10.25 -4.02 -12.09
N ASP A 8 9.74 -4.97 -11.29
CA ASP A 8 9.66 -6.39 -11.66
C ASP A 8 8.43 -6.68 -12.54
N LEU A 9 7.52 -5.70 -12.71
CA LEU A 9 6.29 -5.86 -13.48
C LEU A 9 6.53 -6.36 -14.92
N PRO A 10 7.48 -5.83 -15.71
CA PRO A 10 7.70 -6.30 -17.08
C PRO A 10 8.03 -7.79 -17.17
N GLU A 11 8.89 -8.27 -16.29
CA GLU A 11 9.30 -9.67 -16.27
C GLU A 11 8.17 -10.58 -15.76
N ALA A 12 7.46 -10.15 -14.73
CA ALA A 12 6.31 -10.88 -14.20
C ALA A 12 5.18 -11.01 -15.24
N LEU A 13 4.94 -9.99 -16.06
CA LEU A 13 3.95 -10.05 -17.14
C LEU A 13 4.38 -10.98 -18.28
N LYS A 14 5.67 -11.08 -18.58
CA LYS A 14 6.22 -11.95 -19.62
C LYS A 14 6.18 -13.43 -19.25
N THR A 15 6.16 -13.75 -17.99
CA THR A 15 6.26 -15.13 -17.49
C THR A 15 4.93 -15.68 -16.97
N HIS A 16 3.95 -14.84 -16.68
CA HIS A 16 2.70 -15.27 -16.09
C HIS A 16 1.69 -15.76 -17.14
N PRO A 17 1.14 -16.99 -17.02
CA PRO A 17 0.28 -17.61 -18.03
C PRO A 17 -0.91 -16.77 -18.49
N LEU A 18 -1.57 -16.06 -17.56
CA LEU A 18 -2.72 -15.22 -17.88
C LEU A 18 -2.41 -14.14 -18.94
N TYR A 19 -1.19 -13.59 -18.92
CA TYR A 19 -0.76 -12.52 -19.82
C TYR A 19 -0.10 -13.04 -21.10
N LEU A 20 0.30 -14.30 -21.10
CA LEU A 20 0.85 -14.98 -22.28
C LEU A 20 -0.25 -15.52 -23.19
N ASP A 21 -1.38 -15.92 -22.66
CA ASP A 21 -2.48 -16.50 -23.40
C ASP A 21 -3.08 -15.49 -24.39
N PRO A 22 -3.03 -15.81 -25.72
CA PRO A 22 -3.62 -14.94 -26.76
C PRO A 22 -5.11 -14.68 -26.57
N GLN A 23 -5.87 -15.61 -26.01
CA GLN A 23 -7.31 -15.46 -25.77
C GLN A 23 -7.64 -14.36 -24.75
N ASN A 24 -6.70 -14.01 -23.90
CA ASN A 24 -6.88 -12.96 -22.91
C ASN A 24 -6.60 -11.56 -23.45
N LYS A 25 -6.08 -11.41 -24.66
CA LYS A 25 -5.71 -10.10 -25.24
C LYS A 25 -6.91 -9.19 -25.52
N SER A 26 -8.08 -9.77 -25.72
CA SER A 26 -9.35 -9.03 -25.89
C SER A 26 -10.06 -8.71 -24.57
N LYS A 27 -9.58 -9.22 -23.44
CA LYS A 27 -10.17 -8.93 -22.13
C LYS A 27 -9.91 -7.50 -21.70
N LYS A 28 -10.89 -6.91 -21.01
CA LYS A 28 -10.73 -5.59 -20.39
C LYS A 28 -9.81 -5.68 -19.17
N ILE A 29 -8.80 -4.84 -19.13
CA ILE A 29 -7.91 -4.65 -17.96
C ILE A 29 -8.12 -3.26 -17.45
N LEU A 30 -8.45 -3.12 -16.16
CA LEU A 30 -8.46 -1.87 -15.44
C LEU A 30 -7.28 -1.83 -14.47
N THR A 31 -6.44 -0.83 -14.61
CA THR A 31 -5.31 -0.58 -13.71
C THR A 31 -5.60 0.59 -12.79
N TYR A 32 -5.16 0.49 -11.55
CA TYR A 32 -5.15 1.62 -10.63
C TYR A 32 -3.95 1.53 -9.69
N CYS A 33 -3.55 2.66 -9.14
CA CYS A 33 -2.60 2.79 -8.04
C CYS A 33 -3.04 3.96 -7.16
N THR A 34 -2.22 4.43 -6.27
CA THR A 34 -2.57 5.54 -5.37
C THR A 34 -3.01 6.79 -6.13
N GLY A 35 -2.18 7.32 -7.05
CA GLY A 35 -2.45 8.54 -7.80
C GLY A 35 -2.47 8.40 -9.33
N GLY A 36 -2.33 7.18 -9.87
CA GLY A 36 -2.35 6.94 -11.32
C GLY A 36 -0.97 6.86 -12.00
N VAL A 37 0.10 7.37 -11.40
CA VAL A 37 1.42 7.48 -12.04
C VAL A 37 2.00 6.14 -12.52
N LYS A 38 1.98 5.12 -11.67
CA LYS A 38 2.45 3.77 -12.05
C LYS A 38 1.56 3.13 -13.13
N CYS A 39 0.30 3.51 -13.19
CA CYS A 39 -0.65 2.98 -14.16
C CYS A 39 -0.31 3.38 -15.60
N GLU A 40 0.22 4.58 -15.83
CA GLU A 40 0.64 5.03 -17.16
C GLU A 40 1.68 4.08 -17.76
N THR A 41 2.71 3.76 -16.98
CA THR A 41 3.75 2.80 -17.39
C THR A 41 3.19 1.39 -17.56
N ALA A 42 2.40 0.92 -16.60
CA ALA A 42 1.82 -0.44 -16.65
C ALA A 42 0.88 -0.62 -17.83
N SER A 43 0.00 0.36 -18.08
CA SER A 43 -0.95 0.32 -19.20
C SER A 43 -0.26 0.36 -20.55
N SER A 44 0.73 1.24 -20.72
CA SER A 44 1.53 1.31 -21.95
C SER A 44 2.25 -0.01 -22.22
N TYR A 45 2.76 -0.66 -21.17
CA TYR A 45 3.43 -1.95 -21.33
C TYR A 45 2.44 -3.07 -21.69
N LEU A 46 1.27 -3.14 -21.05
CA LEU A 46 0.20 -4.08 -21.39
C LEU A 46 -0.26 -3.92 -22.85
N GLN A 47 -0.41 -2.68 -23.34
CA GLN A 47 -0.73 -2.40 -24.73
C GLN A 47 0.36 -2.92 -25.68
N LYS A 48 1.65 -2.73 -25.34
CA LYS A 48 2.78 -3.31 -26.12
C LYS A 48 2.77 -4.83 -26.14
N LEU A 49 2.22 -5.47 -25.10
CA LEU A 49 2.03 -6.93 -25.06
C LEU A 49 0.79 -7.39 -25.85
N GLY A 50 0.07 -6.47 -26.54
CA GLY A 50 -1.05 -6.77 -27.41
C GLY A 50 -2.43 -6.78 -26.72
N PHE A 51 -2.54 -6.29 -25.48
CA PHE A 51 -3.86 -6.12 -24.85
C PHE A 51 -4.61 -4.94 -25.49
N GLN A 52 -5.82 -5.18 -25.97
CA GLN A 52 -6.59 -4.21 -26.75
C GLN A 52 -7.37 -3.22 -25.88
N HIS A 53 -7.81 -3.65 -24.70
CA HIS A 53 -8.71 -2.90 -23.83
C HIS A 53 -8.08 -2.67 -22.45
N VAL A 54 -7.13 -1.74 -22.41
CA VAL A 54 -6.43 -1.36 -21.17
C VAL A 54 -6.90 0.02 -20.73
N TYR A 55 -7.43 0.09 -19.52
CA TYR A 55 -7.99 1.30 -18.92
C TYR A 55 -7.27 1.65 -17.63
N GLN A 56 -7.37 2.91 -17.24
CA GLN A 56 -6.81 3.41 -15.98
C GLN A 56 -7.90 4.13 -15.19
N LEU A 57 -7.90 3.94 -13.87
CA LEU A 57 -8.71 4.74 -12.97
C LEU A 57 -8.12 6.16 -12.89
N LYS A 58 -8.84 7.16 -13.44
CA LYS A 58 -8.38 8.55 -13.52
C LYS A 58 -8.09 9.12 -12.14
N GLY A 59 -6.84 9.56 -11.91
CA GLY A 59 -6.38 10.08 -10.63
C GLY A 59 -6.18 9.01 -9.55
N GLY A 60 -6.27 7.73 -9.93
CA GLY A 60 -6.07 6.60 -9.02
C GLY A 60 -7.12 6.47 -7.94
N ILE A 61 -6.77 5.71 -6.89
CA ILE A 61 -7.68 5.41 -5.79
C ILE A 61 -7.98 6.64 -4.91
N ILE A 62 -7.08 7.62 -4.88
CA ILE A 62 -7.29 8.88 -4.18
C ILE A 62 -8.48 9.62 -4.79
N ASN A 63 -8.46 9.83 -6.11
CA ASN A 63 -9.57 10.52 -6.79
C ASN A 63 -10.89 9.74 -6.70
N TYR A 64 -10.83 8.40 -6.74
CA TYR A 64 -11.99 7.56 -6.46
C TYR A 64 -12.56 7.81 -5.06
N GLY A 65 -11.69 7.88 -4.04
CA GLY A 65 -12.09 8.21 -2.68
C GLY A 65 -12.82 9.56 -2.60
N HIS A 66 -12.28 10.60 -3.25
CA HIS A 66 -12.92 11.93 -3.28
C HIS A 66 -14.30 11.93 -3.97
N GLN A 67 -14.42 11.25 -5.10
CA GLN A 67 -15.65 11.32 -5.90
C GLN A 67 -16.75 10.36 -5.42
N MET A 68 -16.35 9.15 -5.03
CA MET A 68 -17.25 8.05 -4.69
C MET A 68 -17.25 7.69 -3.21
N LYS A 69 -16.57 8.50 -2.36
CA LYS A 69 -16.36 8.22 -0.94
C LYS A 69 -15.73 6.86 -0.63
N GLY A 70 -15.13 6.24 -1.65
CA GLY A 70 -14.39 4.98 -1.55
C GLY A 70 -15.20 3.77 -1.10
N VAL A 71 -16.51 3.74 -1.29
CA VAL A 71 -17.45 2.77 -0.72
C VAL A 71 -17.09 1.30 -0.98
N ASP A 72 -16.48 1.00 -2.14
CA ASP A 72 -16.07 -0.37 -2.52
C ASP A 72 -14.61 -0.70 -2.11
N PHE A 73 -13.88 0.25 -1.51
CA PHE A 73 -12.50 0.04 -1.10
C PHE A 73 -12.44 -0.47 0.33
N GLN A 74 -11.71 -1.57 0.54
CA GLN A 74 -11.48 -2.13 1.87
C GLN A 74 -10.06 -1.87 2.35
N GLY A 75 -9.92 -1.55 3.63
CA GLY A 75 -8.63 -1.27 4.24
C GLY A 75 -8.12 0.15 3.98
N SER A 76 -6.83 0.36 4.23
CA SER A 76 -6.14 1.64 4.05
C SER A 76 -5.26 1.64 2.82
N CYS A 77 -5.21 2.77 2.11
CA CYS A 77 -4.34 2.94 0.95
C CYS A 77 -2.99 3.50 1.39
N TYR A 78 -1.91 3.00 0.77
CA TYR A 78 -0.58 3.58 0.95
C TYR A 78 -0.51 4.94 0.23
N VAL A 79 -0.03 5.96 0.97
CA VAL A 79 0.15 7.32 0.46
C VAL A 79 1.58 7.80 0.65
N PHE A 80 2.00 8.79 -0.14
CA PHE A 80 3.39 9.26 -0.23
C PHE A 80 3.60 10.65 0.39
N ASP A 81 2.67 11.11 1.24
CA ASP A 81 2.67 12.45 1.82
C ASP A 81 3.09 12.48 3.31
N GLY A 82 3.79 11.44 3.77
CA GLY A 82 4.29 11.33 5.15
C GLY A 82 3.33 10.67 6.13
N ARG A 83 2.06 10.43 5.75
CA ARG A 83 1.09 9.67 6.57
C ARG A 83 1.32 8.17 6.52
N ILE A 84 1.98 7.68 5.48
CA ILE A 84 2.20 6.28 5.09
C ILE A 84 0.92 5.60 4.61
N THR A 85 -0.17 5.64 5.38
CA THR A 85 -1.49 5.11 5.00
C THR A 85 -2.59 6.11 5.28
N ALA A 86 -3.67 6.03 4.50
CA ALA A 86 -4.90 6.79 4.70
C ALA A 86 -6.12 5.94 4.33
N HIS A 87 -7.23 6.13 5.02
CA HIS A 87 -8.51 5.52 4.66
C HIS A 87 -9.02 6.14 3.35
N VAL A 88 -9.51 5.29 2.46
CA VAL A 88 -10.18 5.70 1.22
C VAL A 88 -11.68 5.64 1.39
N ASN A 89 -12.17 4.63 2.12
CA ASN A 89 -13.58 4.43 2.37
C ASN A 89 -14.03 5.28 3.56
N GLU A 90 -14.87 6.28 3.29
CA GLU A 90 -15.44 7.19 4.29
C GLU A 90 -16.81 6.73 4.80
N VAL A 91 -17.44 5.76 4.13
CA VAL A 91 -18.81 5.32 4.43
C VAL A 91 -18.81 4.22 5.47
N ASN A 92 -18.02 3.17 5.22
CA ASN A 92 -17.93 2.00 6.09
C ASN A 92 -16.48 1.47 6.12
N PRO A 93 -15.54 2.22 6.72
CA PRO A 93 -14.13 1.84 6.75
C PRO A 93 -13.95 0.52 7.50
N VAL A 94 -13.17 -0.37 6.90
CA VAL A 94 -12.87 -1.70 7.47
C VAL A 94 -11.37 -1.85 7.64
N VAL A 95 -10.92 -2.29 8.80
CA VAL A 95 -9.53 -2.67 9.05
C VAL A 95 -9.35 -4.12 8.63
N ILE A 96 -8.52 -4.36 7.60
CA ILE A 96 -8.27 -5.71 7.06
C ILE A 96 -6.89 -6.26 7.45
N SER A 97 -6.02 -5.41 8.00
CA SER A 97 -4.66 -5.79 8.41
C SER A 97 -4.62 -6.15 9.90
N LYS A 98 -3.56 -6.83 10.29
CA LYS A 98 -3.30 -7.22 11.68
C LYS A 98 -1.97 -6.65 12.16
N CYS A 99 -1.87 -6.38 13.45
CA CYS A 99 -0.61 -6.02 14.08
C CYS A 99 0.40 -7.17 13.95
N TRP A 100 1.60 -6.85 13.49
CA TRP A 100 2.71 -7.81 13.30
C TRP A 100 3.04 -8.65 14.53
N PHE A 101 2.83 -8.09 15.73
CA PHE A 101 3.22 -8.73 16.98
C PHE A 101 2.06 -9.42 17.71
N CYS A 102 0.96 -8.72 17.92
CA CYS A 102 -0.14 -9.23 18.73
C CYS A 102 -1.35 -9.72 17.91
N ASN A 103 -1.28 -9.63 16.59
CA ASN A 103 -2.33 -10.06 15.66
C ASN A 103 -3.71 -9.37 15.86
N HIS A 104 -3.77 -8.29 16.63
CA HIS A 104 -4.96 -7.45 16.77
C HIS A 104 -5.21 -6.65 15.49
N ASP A 105 -6.45 -6.28 15.22
CA ASP A 105 -6.80 -5.46 14.07
C ASP A 105 -6.05 -4.14 14.09
N CYS A 106 -5.31 -3.86 13.03
CA CYS A 106 -4.46 -2.68 12.96
C CYS A 106 -4.10 -2.37 11.50
N ASP A 107 -4.28 -1.15 11.07
CA ASP A 107 -3.92 -0.66 9.73
C ASP A 107 -2.83 0.44 9.77
N VAL A 108 -2.25 0.68 10.94
CA VAL A 108 -1.15 1.64 11.09
C VAL A 108 0.13 1.02 10.53
N ALA A 109 0.51 1.45 9.33
CA ALA A 109 1.75 1.04 8.71
C ALA A 109 2.93 1.86 9.23
N VAL A 110 4.00 1.17 9.56
CA VAL A 110 5.26 1.76 10.05
C VAL A 110 6.46 1.06 9.42
N ASN A 111 7.55 1.78 9.28
CA ASN A 111 8.82 1.17 8.92
C ASN A 111 9.60 0.81 10.18
N CYS A 112 10.32 -0.31 10.15
CA CYS A 112 11.26 -0.67 11.20
C CYS A 112 12.22 0.48 11.45
N ARG A 113 12.39 0.89 12.72
CA ARG A 113 13.28 2.00 13.10
C ARG A 113 14.76 1.68 12.92
N ASN A 114 15.14 0.40 12.78
CA ASN A 114 16.48 0.06 12.38
C ASN A 114 16.69 0.47 10.91
N SER A 115 17.57 1.47 10.68
CA SER A 115 17.81 2.05 9.35
C SER A 115 18.41 1.07 8.34
N SER A 116 19.05 0.00 8.82
CA SER A 116 19.62 -1.05 7.97
C SER A 116 18.59 -2.11 7.58
N CYS A 117 17.42 -2.14 8.24
CA CYS A 117 16.34 -3.09 7.95
C CYS A 117 15.21 -2.45 7.14
N ASP A 118 14.70 -1.33 7.63
CA ASP A 118 13.60 -0.53 7.04
C ASP A 118 12.35 -1.34 6.63
N ARG A 119 12.18 -2.55 7.17
CA ARG A 119 11.02 -3.40 6.86
C ARG A 119 9.72 -2.68 7.18
N ARG A 120 8.78 -2.70 6.25
CA ARG A 120 7.43 -2.24 6.49
C ARG A 120 6.63 -3.30 7.24
N MET A 121 5.85 -2.84 8.23
CA MET A 121 4.96 -3.69 9.02
C MET A 121 3.75 -2.87 9.47
N THR A 122 2.68 -3.53 9.85
CA THR A 122 1.58 -2.93 10.61
C THR A 122 1.83 -3.13 12.09
N SER A 123 1.65 -2.09 12.91
CA SER A 123 1.87 -2.20 14.34
C SER A 123 0.91 -1.30 15.12
N CYS A 124 0.22 -1.86 16.10
CA CYS A 124 -0.53 -1.06 17.04
C CYS A 124 0.43 -0.24 17.94
N GLN A 125 -0.06 0.85 18.51
CA GLN A 125 0.75 1.77 19.33
C GLN A 125 1.45 1.05 20.48
N HIS A 126 0.74 0.18 21.18
CA HIS A 126 1.26 -0.59 22.31
C HIS A 126 2.46 -1.46 21.91
N CYS A 127 2.30 -2.28 20.86
CA CYS A 127 3.39 -3.11 20.36
C CYS A 127 4.56 -2.28 19.79
N PHE A 128 4.27 -1.17 19.12
CA PHE A 128 5.31 -0.28 18.63
C PHE A 128 6.19 0.25 19.76
N GLN A 129 5.59 0.62 20.89
CA GLN A 129 6.32 1.09 22.08
C GLN A 129 7.16 -0.03 22.72
N ILE A 130 6.55 -1.20 22.99
CA ILE A 130 7.25 -2.33 23.61
C ILE A 130 8.43 -2.81 22.78
N HIS A 131 8.28 -2.87 21.45
CA HIS A 131 9.35 -3.32 20.54
C HIS A 131 10.27 -2.18 20.07
N GLY A 132 10.20 -1.00 20.68
CA GLY A 132 11.03 0.16 20.31
C GLY A 132 10.89 0.58 18.85
N GLY A 133 9.76 0.22 18.21
CA GLY A 133 9.49 0.45 16.79
C GLY A 133 10.30 -0.43 15.83
N CYS A 134 10.90 -1.49 16.29
CA CYS A 134 11.69 -2.43 15.49
C CYS A 134 10.91 -3.72 15.22
N CYS A 135 11.10 -4.33 14.04
CA CYS A 135 10.37 -5.53 13.64
C CYS A 135 10.84 -6.82 14.33
N SER A 136 11.96 -6.79 15.05
CA SER A 136 12.51 -7.94 15.77
C SER A 136 13.51 -7.51 16.84
N MET A 137 13.81 -8.40 17.79
CA MET A 137 14.84 -8.19 18.80
C MET A 137 16.24 -7.96 18.19
N LYS A 138 16.55 -8.66 17.09
CA LYS A 138 17.78 -8.45 16.33
C LYS A 138 17.90 -7.00 15.84
N CYS A 139 16.82 -6.40 15.38
CA CYS A 139 16.81 -5.01 14.93
C CYS A 139 17.01 -4.03 16.08
N ILE A 140 16.51 -4.35 17.28
CA ILE A 140 16.73 -3.54 18.49
C ILE A 140 18.21 -3.55 18.88
N SER A 141 18.85 -4.72 18.89
CA SER A 141 20.23 -4.88 19.35
C SER A 141 21.29 -4.33 18.39
N GLN A 142 20.98 -4.17 17.11
CA GLN A 142 21.93 -3.71 16.08
C GLN A 142 22.21 -2.20 16.05
N GLY A 143 21.65 -1.42 16.94
CA GLY A 143 22.10 -0.08 17.31
C GLY A 143 21.84 1.09 16.35
N LYS A 144 21.36 0.86 15.12
CA LYS A 144 21.08 1.94 14.15
C LYS A 144 19.62 2.40 14.17
N ILE A 145 19.13 2.73 15.37
CA ILE A 145 17.71 3.08 15.58
C ILE A 145 17.46 4.54 15.22
N ARG A 146 16.54 4.78 14.29
CA ARG A 146 16.07 6.13 13.95
C ARG A 146 15.39 6.77 15.15
N LYS A 147 15.72 8.02 15.44
CA LYS A 147 15.13 8.77 16.57
C LYS A 147 13.67 9.18 16.29
N ARG A 148 13.28 9.28 15.02
CA ARG A 148 11.95 9.76 14.62
C ARG A 148 10.87 8.73 14.96
N THR A 149 9.91 9.12 15.79
CA THR A 149 8.66 8.39 15.99
C THR A 149 7.71 8.75 14.86
N PRO A 150 6.98 7.81 14.25
CA PRO A 150 5.98 8.14 13.25
C PRO A 150 4.95 9.13 13.80
N ASN A 151 4.57 10.11 13.01
CA ASN A 151 3.61 11.16 13.40
C ASN A 151 2.27 10.59 13.88
N TYR A 152 1.88 9.41 13.41
CA TYR A 152 0.68 8.68 13.86
C TYR A 152 0.65 8.44 15.37
N PHE A 153 1.79 8.22 16.00
CA PHE A 153 1.84 7.96 17.45
C PHE A 153 2.11 9.21 18.28
N ILE A 154 2.48 10.33 17.63
CA ILE A 154 2.76 11.60 18.33
C ILE A 154 1.48 12.39 18.57
N SER A 155 0.53 12.33 17.63
CA SER A 155 -0.63 13.23 17.61
C SER A 155 -1.83 12.75 18.44
N GLY A 156 -1.77 11.55 19.06
CA GLY A 156 -2.95 10.96 19.71
C GLY A 156 -4.12 10.72 18.75
N ALA A 157 -3.88 10.83 17.45
CA ALA A 157 -4.88 10.76 16.39
C ALA A 157 -5.18 9.30 15.99
N VAL A 158 -5.34 8.43 16.99
CA VAL A 158 -6.08 7.21 16.82
C VAL A 158 -7.55 7.64 16.74
N ASN A 159 -8.13 7.71 15.54
CA ASN A 159 -9.52 8.05 15.23
C ASN A 159 -9.83 9.50 14.78
N LYS A 160 -8.92 10.17 14.10
CA LYS A 160 -9.41 11.19 13.17
C LYS A 160 -9.22 10.64 11.77
N THR A 161 -10.31 10.26 11.14
CA THR A 161 -10.46 10.07 9.71
C THR A 161 -9.59 11.10 9.00
N ALA A 162 -8.40 10.71 8.59
CA ALA A 162 -7.60 11.53 7.71
C ALA A 162 -8.25 11.43 6.34
N VAL A 163 -9.33 12.19 6.17
CA VAL A 163 -9.95 12.45 4.88
C VAL A 163 -8.88 13.06 3.99
N PHE A 164 -8.80 12.61 2.77
CA PHE A 164 -7.98 13.28 1.77
C PHE A 164 -8.46 14.73 1.67
N ALA A 165 -7.64 15.67 2.11
CA ALA A 165 -7.86 17.10 1.92
C ALA A 165 -7.27 17.54 0.57
#